data_27a1c8115dcd81e5b6320571014ad92f
#
_entry.id   27a1c8115dcd81e5b6320571014ad92f
#
_cell.length_a   1.000
_cell.length_b   1.000
_cell.length_c   1.000
_cell.angle_alpha   90.00
_cell.angle_beta   90.00
_cell.angle_gamma   90.00
#
_symmetry.space_group_name_H-M   'P 1'
#
loop_
_entity.id
_entity.type
_entity.pdbx_description
1 polymer ?
#
loop_
_entity_poly.entity_id
_entity_poly.type
_entity_poly.pdbx_seq_one_letter_code
_entity_poly.pdbx_strand_id
1 'polypeptide(L)'
;ILHDQYVNNNFYLLIDLGELEVKGQINSNLYEDKECWIYIRYYYLKALLELGLYNKAREVVDNCDNQFNLLNINSNITFEYQYLLADLDHLTNYFQNAISFSQALLKKSSTIDQKIKCQYLYAHCLRHIGEDLNLAFTVFSDLAKSTSYKNDKIRIRSIYSAASIKMFQRDKNYNYKNSFETINEIICNDDKNEIWKPYVIRHKAIYEYKICKDPYMAEKTLREAINLLEVTSLRIKYDIYFELAEVYRIYDNKLNNYEKSLAFYSEAEQFAKRVHDYNLQSNSQLGIMLLNLKYGYEINIEMLRTIIIETHNLNLNINYNYAIYIKCIIANEAIPRELSLYWKKMQYSDLLLYSSKSKSEKYNLKLTVM
;
A
#
# COMPACT_ATOMS: atom_id res chain seq x y z
N ILE A 1 5.66 29.61 -6.58
CA ILE A 1 5.17 29.17 -7.92
C ILE A 1 5.11 27.64 -8.00
N LEU A 2 6.24 26.89 -7.87
CA LEU A 2 6.22 25.40 -7.98
C LEU A 2 5.31 24.77 -6.92
N HIS A 3 5.37 25.25 -5.69
CA HIS A 3 4.51 24.80 -4.60
C HIS A 3 3.03 25.07 -4.92
N ASP A 4 2.71 26.23 -5.47
CA ASP A 4 1.33 26.59 -5.82
C ASP A 4 0.80 25.71 -6.95
N GLN A 5 1.64 25.38 -7.95
CA GLN A 5 1.27 24.42 -9.01
C GLN A 5 1.00 23.03 -8.45
N TYR A 6 1.80 22.59 -7.48
CA TYR A 6 1.57 21.31 -6.82
C TYR A 6 0.27 21.30 -6.01
N VAL A 7 0.02 22.33 -5.21
CA VAL A 7 -1.21 22.46 -4.40
C VAL A 7 -2.47 22.51 -5.28
N ASN A 8 -2.36 23.13 -6.45
CA ASN A 8 -3.45 23.22 -7.44
C ASN A 8 -3.57 21.96 -8.33
N ASN A 9 -2.87 20.87 -8.01
CA ASN A 9 -2.87 19.60 -8.77
C ASN A 9 -2.39 19.74 -10.24
N ASN A 10 -1.62 20.76 -10.58
CA ASN A 10 -1.06 20.97 -11.92
C ASN A 10 0.15 20.08 -12.16
N PHE A 11 0.01 18.77 -11.91
CA PHE A 11 1.12 17.81 -11.97
C PHE A 11 1.76 17.69 -13.35
N TYR A 12 0.98 17.78 -14.43
CA TYR A 12 1.51 17.73 -15.79
C TYR A 12 2.45 18.89 -16.09
N LEU A 13 2.12 20.10 -15.64
CA LEU A 13 3.02 21.25 -15.79
C LEU A 13 4.34 21.04 -15.02
N LEU A 14 4.27 20.46 -13.82
CA LEU A 14 5.47 20.14 -13.04
C LEU A 14 6.32 19.06 -13.71
N ILE A 15 5.68 18.10 -14.38
CA ILE A 15 6.37 17.06 -15.15
C ILE A 15 7.06 17.68 -16.37
N ASP A 16 6.37 18.52 -17.15
CA ASP A 16 6.95 19.18 -18.30
C ASP A 16 8.16 20.03 -17.94
N LEU A 17 8.08 20.80 -16.85
CA LEU A 17 9.21 21.58 -16.32
C LEU A 17 10.37 20.69 -15.90
N GLY A 18 10.09 19.58 -15.21
CA GLY A 18 11.09 18.63 -14.78
C GLY A 18 11.78 17.94 -15.97
N GLU A 19 11.03 17.59 -17.01
CA GLU A 19 11.60 17.00 -18.24
C GLU A 19 12.50 17.98 -19.00
N LEU A 20 12.10 19.23 -19.08
CA LEU A 20 12.94 20.28 -19.71
C LEU A 20 14.25 20.45 -18.94
N GLU A 21 14.19 20.36 -17.61
CA GLU A 21 15.38 20.42 -16.76
C GLU A 21 16.28 19.18 -17.02
N VAL A 22 15.74 17.96 -16.96
CA VAL A 22 16.50 16.72 -17.21
C VAL A 22 17.18 16.72 -18.57
N LYS A 23 16.55 17.31 -19.61
CA LYS A 23 17.10 17.44 -20.97
C LYS A 23 18.11 18.58 -21.11
N GLY A 24 18.42 19.31 -20.04
CA GLY A 24 19.32 20.48 -20.08
C GLY A 24 18.77 21.65 -20.90
N GLN A 25 17.45 21.70 -21.13
CA GLN A 25 16.78 22.73 -21.94
C GLN A 25 16.35 23.94 -21.10
N ILE A 26 16.50 23.89 -19.79
CA ILE A 26 16.30 25.04 -18.90
C ILE A 26 17.61 25.85 -18.88
N ASN A 27 17.47 27.15 -19.04
CA ASN A 27 18.56 28.11 -19.23
C ASN A 27 19.67 27.93 -18.16
N SER A 28 20.92 27.84 -18.57
CA SER A 28 22.09 27.52 -17.75
C SER A 28 22.31 28.42 -16.51
N ASN A 29 21.73 29.63 -16.52
CA ASN A 29 21.81 30.55 -15.39
C ASN A 29 21.04 30.06 -14.13
N LEU A 30 20.10 29.12 -14.26
CA LEU A 30 19.41 28.47 -13.13
C LEU A 30 20.28 27.40 -12.45
N TYR A 31 21.31 26.89 -13.14
CA TYR A 31 22.25 25.93 -12.54
C TYR A 31 23.25 26.58 -11.58
N GLU A 32 23.42 27.91 -11.60
CA GLU A 32 24.19 28.62 -10.61
C GLU A 32 23.49 28.65 -9.25
N ASP A 33 22.16 28.57 -9.24
CA ASP A 33 21.36 28.45 -8.03
C ASP A 33 20.99 26.98 -7.77
N LYS A 34 21.87 26.31 -7.00
CA LYS A 34 21.69 24.90 -6.60
C LYS A 34 20.39 24.64 -5.86
N GLU A 35 19.86 25.61 -5.13
CA GLU A 35 18.59 25.47 -4.43
C GLU A 35 17.41 25.43 -5.41
N CYS A 36 17.41 26.27 -6.43
CA CYS A 36 16.36 26.27 -7.45
C CYS A 36 16.26 24.92 -8.17
N TRP A 37 17.41 24.33 -8.51
CA TRP A 37 17.48 23.02 -9.13
C TRP A 37 16.90 21.91 -8.25
N ILE A 38 17.22 21.90 -6.92
CA ILE A 38 16.65 20.93 -5.98
C ILE A 38 15.13 21.08 -5.89
N TYR A 39 14.60 22.30 -5.88
CA TYR A 39 13.16 22.53 -5.85
C TYR A 39 12.46 22.00 -7.10
N ILE A 40 13.00 22.21 -8.30
CA ILE A 40 12.43 21.69 -9.54
C ILE A 40 12.38 20.16 -9.49
N ARG A 41 13.49 19.51 -9.12
CA ARG A 41 13.59 18.05 -9.00
C ARG A 41 12.65 17.49 -7.95
N TYR A 42 12.56 18.14 -6.81
CA TYR A 42 11.64 17.73 -5.73
C TYR A 42 10.19 17.74 -6.19
N TYR A 43 9.73 18.83 -6.81
CA TYR A 43 8.34 18.90 -7.26
C TYR A 43 8.06 18.01 -8.47
N TYR A 44 9.03 17.85 -9.35
CA TYR A 44 8.93 16.88 -10.45
C TYR A 44 8.74 15.46 -9.93
N LEU A 45 9.63 15.01 -9.05
CA LEU A 45 9.55 13.68 -8.46
C LEU A 45 8.23 13.50 -7.70
N LYS A 46 7.83 14.49 -6.93
CA LYS A 46 6.58 14.48 -6.18
C LYS A 46 5.35 14.36 -7.09
N ALA A 47 5.32 15.08 -8.22
CA ALA A 47 4.26 14.97 -9.22
C ALA A 47 4.21 13.58 -9.86
N LEU A 48 5.37 12.99 -10.16
CA LEU A 48 5.44 11.61 -10.68
C LEU A 48 4.88 10.60 -9.69
N LEU A 49 5.17 10.75 -8.38
CA LEU A 49 4.66 9.86 -7.35
C LEU A 49 3.14 9.99 -7.18
N GLU A 50 2.59 11.20 -7.22
CA GLU A 50 1.14 11.42 -7.11
C GLU A 50 0.38 10.81 -8.31
N LEU A 51 0.98 10.82 -9.50
CA LEU A 51 0.41 10.19 -10.70
C LEU A 51 0.68 8.68 -10.80
N GLY A 52 1.42 8.10 -9.85
CA GLY A 52 1.78 6.68 -9.86
C GLY A 52 2.81 6.30 -10.92
N LEU A 53 3.57 7.27 -11.45
CA LEU A 53 4.61 7.06 -12.48
C LEU A 53 5.94 6.65 -11.83
N TYR A 54 5.93 5.59 -11.01
CA TYR A 54 7.05 5.20 -10.15
C TYR A 54 8.32 4.81 -10.91
N ASN A 55 8.20 4.17 -12.08
CA ASN A 55 9.36 3.84 -12.92
C ASN A 55 10.07 5.09 -13.41
N LYS A 56 9.28 6.04 -13.94
CA LYS A 56 9.84 7.31 -14.39
C LYS A 56 10.49 8.07 -13.24
N ALA A 57 9.88 8.02 -12.05
CA ALA A 57 10.46 8.57 -10.83
C ALA A 57 11.80 7.89 -10.50
N ARG A 58 11.91 6.57 -10.62
CA ARG A 58 13.14 5.82 -10.38
C ARG A 58 14.22 6.19 -11.40
N GLU A 59 13.89 6.24 -12.70
CA GLU A 59 14.82 6.68 -13.75
C GLU A 59 15.38 8.09 -13.49
N VAL A 60 14.52 9.01 -13.02
CA VAL A 60 14.94 10.37 -12.67
C VAL A 60 15.93 10.35 -11.50
N VAL A 61 15.69 9.52 -10.49
CA VAL A 61 16.58 9.37 -9.33
C VAL A 61 17.92 8.77 -9.74
N ASP A 62 17.91 7.65 -10.45
CA ASP A 62 19.13 6.92 -10.86
C ASP A 62 20.07 7.79 -11.72
N ASN A 63 19.49 8.68 -12.53
CA ASN A 63 20.25 9.62 -13.35
C ASN A 63 20.81 10.82 -12.56
N CYS A 64 20.35 11.05 -11.32
CA CYS A 64 20.63 12.28 -10.57
C CYS A 64 21.42 12.07 -9.30
N ASP A 65 21.44 10.86 -8.71
CA ASP A 65 22.04 10.60 -7.41
C ASP A 65 23.52 11.01 -7.30
N ASN A 66 24.28 10.90 -8.38
CA ASN A 66 25.69 11.33 -8.40
C ASN A 66 25.86 12.84 -8.24
N GLN A 67 24.87 13.64 -8.61
CA GLN A 67 24.94 15.11 -8.49
C GLN A 67 24.51 15.59 -7.10
N PHE A 68 23.57 14.88 -6.44
CA PHE A 68 23.08 15.24 -5.09
C PHE A 68 24.13 15.04 -3.98
N ASN A 69 24.95 14.01 -4.09
CA ASN A 69 26.00 13.73 -3.11
C ASN A 69 27.11 14.83 -3.09
N LEU A 70 27.16 15.66 -4.14
CA LEU A 70 28.09 16.80 -4.23
C LEU A 70 27.55 18.07 -3.56
N LEU A 71 26.28 18.09 -3.16
CA LEU A 71 25.62 19.24 -2.56
C LEU A 71 25.61 19.10 -1.04
N ASN A 72 26.62 19.68 -0.37
CA ASN A 72 26.68 19.85 1.08
C ASN A 72 25.61 20.87 1.57
N ILE A 73 24.35 20.71 1.15
CA ILE A 73 23.27 21.63 1.48
C ILE A 73 22.52 21.08 2.68
N ASN A 74 22.71 21.70 3.82
CA ASN A 74 22.02 21.38 5.07
C ASN A 74 20.68 22.14 5.14
N SER A 75 19.87 22.06 4.06
CA SER A 75 18.58 22.76 3.95
C SER A 75 17.40 21.82 4.21
N ASN A 76 16.29 22.41 4.62
CA ASN A 76 15.03 21.67 4.81
C ASN A 76 14.60 20.95 3.52
N ILE A 77 14.85 21.53 2.34
CA ILE A 77 14.52 20.93 1.05
C ILE A 77 15.36 19.67 0.78
N THR A 78 16.61 19.62 1.22
CA THR A 78 17.44 18.41 1.09
C THR A 78 16.86 17.26 1.91
N PHE A 79 16.39 17.54 3.13
CA PHE A 79 15.70 16.53 3.93
C PHE A 79 14.43 16.05 3.24
N GLU A 80 13.59 16.97 2.75
CA GLU A 80 12.35 16.64 2.06
C GLU A 80 12.59 15.80 0.81
N TYR A 81 13.65 16.11 0.04
CA TYR A 81 14.03 15.30 -1.12
C TYR A 81 14.50 13.89 -0.70
N GLN A 82 15.38 13.78 0.29
CA GLN A 82 15.83 12.47 0.79
C GLN A 82 14.67 11.64 1.37
N TYR A 83 13.71 12.29 2.04
CA TYR A 83 12.50 11.63 2.50
C TYR A 83 11.66 11.11 1.32
N LEU A 84 11.57 11.88 0.24
CA LEU A 84 10.84 11.48 -0.97
C LEU A 84 11.48 10.27 -1.66
N LEU A 85 12.81 10.14 -1.62
CA LEU A 85 13.52 8.94 -2.10
C LEU A 85 13.15 7.71 -1.25
N ALA A 86 13.12 7.85 0.06
CA ALA A 86 12.70 6.78 0.96
C ALA A 86 11.22 6.40 0.74
N ASP A 87 10.36 7.38 0.46
CA ASP A 87 8.95 7.14 0.13
C ASP A 87 8.79 6.46 -1.25
N LEU A 88 9.63 6.78 -2.23
CA LEU A 88 9.70 6.07 -3.51
C LEU A 88 10.08 4.60 -3.31
N ASP A 89 11.08 4.30 -2.47
CA ASP A 89 11.43 2.93 -2.12
C ASP A 89 10.25 2.19 -1.48
N HIS A 90 9.54 2.85 -0.57
CA HIS A 90 8.32 2.30 0.02
C HIS A 90 7.22 2.05 -1.05
N LEU A 91 6.96 3.01 -1.94
CA LEU A 91 5.94 2.90 -2.98
C LEU A 91 6.27 1.84 -4.05
N THR A 92 7.56 1.56 -4.26
CA THR A 92 8.04 0.52 -5.18
C THR A 92 8.36 -0.81 -4.48
N ASN A 93 7.93 -0.94 -3.22
CA ASN A 93 8.04 -2.16 -2.39
C ASN A 93 9.48 -2.56 -1.98
N TYR A 94 10.46 -1.65 -2.10
CA TYR A 94 11.80 -1.84 -1.54
C TYR A 94 11.82 -1.47 -0.05
N PHE A 95 10.99 -2.11 0.75
CA PHE A 95 10.72 -1.74 2.14
C PHE A 95 11.96 -1.76 3.03
N GLN A 96 12.92 -2.67 2.82
CA GLN A 96 14.15 -2.71 3.60
C GLN A 96 15.03 -1.48 3.36
N ASN A 97 15.09 -1.00 2.11
CA ASN A 97 15.78 0.24 1.79
C ASN A 97 15.08 1.42 2.44
N ALA A 98 13.76 1.51 2.30
CA ALA A 98 12.96 2.56 2.92
C ALA A 98 13.12 2.58 4.46
N ILE A 99 13.19 1.42 5.13
CA ILE A 99 13.49 1.29 6.55
C ILE A 99 14.86 1.88 6.88
N SER A 100 15.90 1.46 6.15
CA SER A 100 17.27 1.91 6.38
C SER A 100 17.41 3.43 6.18
N PHE A 101 16.79 3.95 5.11
CA PHE A 101 16.77 5.39 4.83
C PHE A 101 15.99 6.17 5.90
N SER A 102 14.80 5.72 6.28
CA SER A 102 13.99 6.42 7.29
C SER A 102 14.68 6.47 8.65
N GLN A 103 15.38 5.41 9.05
CA GLN A 103 16.19 5.39 10.28
C GLN A 103 17.40 6.32 10.21
N ALA A 104 18.09 6.38 9.06
CA ALA A 104 19.19 7.29 8.85
C ALA A 104 18.73 8.76 8.88
N LEU A 105 17.59 9.07 8.24
CA LEU A 105 16.99 10.40 8.25
C LEU A 105 16.49 10.79 9.64
N LEU A 106 15.93 9.85 10.40
CA LEU A 106 15.48 10.09 11.77
C LEU A 106 16.63 10.60 12.66
N LYS A 107 17.83 10.01 12.51
CA LYS A 107 19.03 10.46 13.25
C LYS A 107 19.48 11.87 12.86
N LYS A 108 19.22 12.30 11.61
CA LYS A 108 19.57 13.63 11.08
C LYS A 108 18.45 14.66 11.26
N SER A 109 17.28 14.25 11.70
CA SER A 109 16.10 15.11 11.83
C SER A 109 16.29 16.18 12.88
N SER A 110 16.15 17.44 12.48
CA SER A 110 16.30 18.63 13.34
C SER A 110 14.95 19.12 13.91
N THR A 111 13.83 18.81 13.24
CA THR A 111 12.50 19.25 13.64
C THR A 111 11.61 18.08 14.06
N ILE A 112 10.56 18.38 14.82
CA ILE A 112 9.54 17.40 15.23
C ILE A 112 8.82 16.85 13.99
N ASP A 113 8.52 17.72 13.01
CA ASP A 113 7.86 17.31 11.75
C ASP A 113 8.68 16.26 10.98
N GLN A 114 9.98 16.50 10.83
CA GLN A 114 10.89 15.56 10.18
C GLN A 114 10.94 14.20 10.91
N LYS A 115 10.99 14.23 12.23
CA LYS A 115 10.99 13.00 13.06
C LYS A 115 9.73 12.19 12.86
N ILE A 116 8.58 12.85 12.88
CA ILE A 116 7.28 12.22 12.71
C ILE A 116 7.15 11.59 11.31
N LYS A 117 7.56 12.28 10.24
CA LYS A 117 7.58 11.74 8.88
C LYS A 117 8.41 10.45 8.81
N CYS A 118 9.62 10.46 9.35
CA CYS A 118 10.50 9.29 9.36
C CYS A 118 9.90 8.13 10.18
N GLN A 119 9.36 8.41 11.36
CA GLN A 119 8.72 7.39 12.21
C GLN A 119 7.50 6.78 11.52
N TYR A 120 6.68 7.61 10.86
CA TYR A 120 5.53 7.13 10.10
C TYR A 120 5.97 6.19 8.98
N LEU A 121 6.93 6.60 8.14
CA LEU A 121 7.42 5.79 7.03
C LEU A 121 8.03 4.47 7.52
N TYR A 122 8.84 4.52 8.57
CA TYR A 122 9.41 3.34 9.21
C TYR A 122 8.33 2.34 9.65
N ALA A 123 7.34 2.80 10.41
CA ALA A 123 6.24 1.95 10.87
C ALA A 123 5.40 1.41 9.69
N HIS A 124 5.24 2.21 8.64
CA HIS A 124 4.50 1.81 7.45
C HIS A 124 5.20 0.66 6.70
N CYS A 125 6.52 0.73 6.57
CA CYS A 125 7.31 -0.35 6.00
C CYS A 125 7.27 -1.63 6.84
N LEU A 126 7.43 -1.52 8.18
CA LEU A 126 7.31 -2.67 9.10
C LEU A 126 5.96 -3.38 8.96
N ARG A 127 4.87 -2.61 8.80
CA ARG A 127 3.54 -3.17 8.60
C ARG A 127 3.46 -3.97 7.30
N HIS A 128 4.08 -3.49 6.21
CA HIS A 128 4.05 -4.17 4.91
C HIS A 128 4.88 -5.45 4.88
N ILE A 129 6.07 -5.45 5.49
CA ILE A 129 6.86 -6.67 5.62
C ILE A 129 6.26 -7.66 6.63
N GLY A 130 5.46 -7.20 7.58
CA GLY A 130 4.83 -8.06 8.57
C GLY A 130 5.79 -8.60 9.64
N GLU A 131 6.96 -7.99 9.84
CA GLU A 131 7.96 -8.50 10.79
C GLU A 131 7.63 -8.13 12.25
N ASP A 132 7.43 -6.86 12.54
CA ASP A 132 7.11 -6.38 13.88
C ASP A 132 5.87 -5.50 13.91
N LEU A 133 4.70 -6.16 13.78
CA LEU A 133 3.42 -5.47 13.78
C LEU A 133 3.12 -4.79 15.12
N ASN A 134 3.66 -5.29 16.24
CA ASN A 134 3.44 -4.67 17.54
C ASN A 134 4.22 -3.35 17.64
N LEU A 135 5.46 -3.32 17.17
CA LEU A 135 6.24 -2.07 17.09
C LEU A 135 5.57 -1.08 16.15
N ALA A 136 5.15 -1.51 14.96
CA ALA A 136 4.44 -0.65 14.02
C ALA A 136 3.16 -0.08 14.64
N PHE A 137 2.37 -0.92 15.32
CA PHE A 137 1.17 -0.49 16.03
C PHE A 137 1.47 0.55 17.11
N THR A 138 2.52 0.35 17.91
CA THR A 138 2.93 1.28 18.96
C THR A 138 3.29 2.63 18.37
N VAL A 139 4.15 2.66 17.33
CA VAL A 139 4.53 3.90 16.67
C VAL A 139 3.32 4.63 16.09
N PHE A 140 2.42 3.93 15.38
CA PHE A 140 1.22 4.55 14.84
C PHE A 140 0.30 5.08 15.96
N SER A 141 0.17 4.36 17.07
CA SER A 141 -0.66 4.79 18.20
C SER A 141 -0.11 6.06 18.87
N ASP A 142 1.21 6.19 18.96
CA ASP A 142 1.86 7.37 19.51
C ASP A 142 1.73 8.58 18.57
N LEU A 143 1.90 8.36 17.26
CA LEU A 143 1.69 9.40 16.24
C LEU A 143 0.23 9.87 16.20
N ALA A 144 -0.73 8.96 16.38
CA ALA A 144 -2.16 9.28 16.42
C ALA A 144 -2.53 10.17 17.61
N LYS A 145 -1.87 10.00 18.76
CA LYS A 145 -2.10 10.76 19.99
C LYS A 145 -1.40 12.11 20.03
N SER A 146 -0.41 12.33 19.17
CA SER A 146 0.38 13.57 19.16
C SER A 146 -0.49 14.75 18.72
N THR A 147 -0.97 15.52 19.70
CA THR A 147 -1.79 16.73 19.48
C THR A 147 -0.96 17.96 19.11
N SER A 148 0.35 17.92 19.31
CA SER A 148 1.28 19.02 19.00
C SER A 148 1.58 19.12 17.50
N TYR A 149 1.06 18.21 16.70
CA TYR A 149 1.38 18.07 15.30
C TYR A 149 0.22 18.57 14.42
N LYS A 150 0.51 19.58 13.60
CA LYS A 150 -0.47 20.21 12.69
C LYS A 150 -0.69 19.42 11.39
N ASN A 151 -0.08 18.25 11.20
CA ASN A 151 -0.24 17.47 9.98
C ASN A 151 -1.32 16.40 10.14
N ASP A 152 -2.54 16.79 9.92
CA ASP A 152 -3.70 15.91 9.99
C ASP A 152 -3.57 14.70 9.07
N LYS A 153 -2.89 14.84 7.93
CA LYS A 153 -2.61 13.73 7.00
C LYS A 153 -1.91 12.57 7.68
N ILE A 154 -0.80 12.80 8.39
CA ILE A 154 -0.06 11.72 9.08
C ILE A 154 -0.88 11.20 10.26
N ARG A 155 -1.59 12.07 10.97
CA ARG A 155 -2.45 11.68 12.08
C ARG A 155 -3.57 10.74 11.63
N ILE A 156 -4.34 11.12 10.59
CA ILE A 156 -5.38 10.28 9.99
C ILE A 156 -4.78 8.94 9.55
N ARG A 157 -3.68 8.97 8.78
CA ARG A 157 -3.01 7.77 8.27
C ARG A 157 -2.49 6.87 9.39
N SER A 158 -2.05 7.42 10.51
CA SER A 158 -1.59 6.66 11.68
C SER A 158 -2.75 5.98 12.40
N ILE A 159 -3.88 6.66 12.60
CA ILE A 159 -5.08 6.08 13.22
C ILE A 159 -5.56 4.88 12.39
N TYR A 160 -5.74 5.04 11.07
CA TYR A 160 -6.22 3.92 10.28
C TYR A 160 -5.17 2.82 10.11
N SER A 161 -3.86 3.13 10.12
CA SER A 161 -2.81 2.10 10.06
C SER A 161 -2.78 1.26 11.33
N ALA A 162 -2.94 1.87 12.51
CA ALA A 162 -3.12 1.15 13.77
C ALA A 162 -4.36 0.25 13.75
N ALA A 163 -5.50 0.79 13.31
CA ALA A 163 -6.73 0.01 13.14
C ALA A 163 -6.56 -1.14 12.14
N SER A 164 -5.87 -0.91 11.01
CA SER A 164 -5.59 -1.95 10.01
C SER A 164 -4.76 -3.11 10.58
N ILE A 165 -3.75 -2.83 11.40
CA ILE A 165 -2.98 -3.88 12.08
C ILE A 165 -3.90 -4.72 12.96
N LYS A 166 -4.78 -4.08 13.72
CA LYS A 166 -5.75 -4.78 14.59
C LYS A 166 -6.80 -5.57 13.79
N MET A 167 -7.26 -5.04 12.65
CA MET A 167 -8.14 -5.79 11.74
C MET A 167 -7.42 -7.01 11.16
N PHE A 168 -6.16 -6.85 10.79
CA PHE A 168 -5.34 -7.96 10.32
C PHE A 168 -5.16 -9.04 11.37
N GLN A 169 -4.94 -8.64 12.63
CA GLN A 169 -4.87 -9.52 13.80
C GLN A 169 -6.26 -10.03 14.24
N ARG A 170 -7.36 -9.52 13.69
CA ARG A 170 -8.76 -9.81 14.09
C ARG A 170 -9.02 -9.56 15.56
N ASP A 171 -8.40 -8.55 16.11
CA ASP A 171 -8.57 -8.13 17.49
C ASP A 171 -9.96 -7.52 17.71
N LYS A 172 -10.90 -8.32 18.22
CA LYS A 172 -12.28 -7.89 18.50
C LYS A 172 -12.40 -6.90 19.65
N ASN A 173 -11.37 -6.80 20.48
CA ASN A 173 -11.36 -5.90 21.65
C ASN A 173 -10.89 -4.49 21.29
N TYR A 174 -10.34 -4.30 20.07
CA TYR A 174 -9.92 -2.99 19.63
C TYR A 174 -11.15 -2.11 19.32
N ASN A 175 -11.13 -0.86 19.79
CA ASN A 175 -12.25 0.07 19.58
C ASN A 175 -12.17 0.73 18.18
N TYR A 176 -12.57 0.00 17.15
CA TYR A 176 -12.60 0.49 15.76
C TYR A 176 -13.53 1.69 15.57
N LYS A 177 -14.68 1.69 16.28
CA LYS A 177 -15.65 2.77 16.19
C LYS A 177 -15.01 4.10 16.59
N ASN A 178 -14.33 4.14 17.71
CA ASN A 178 -13.62 5.33 18.17
C ASN A 178 -12.56 5.80 17.15
N SER A 179 -11.84 4.87 16.51
CA SER A 179 -10.87 5.24 15.48
C SER A 179 -11.54 5.94 14.28
N PHE A 180 -12.68 5.43 13.80
CA PHE A 180 -13.41 6.05 12.69
C PHE A 180 -14.05 7.38 13.07
N GLU A 181 -14.61 7.50 14.28
CA GLU A 181 -15.17 8.74 14.82
C GLU A 181 -14.09 9.82 14.92
N THR A 182 -12.92 9.50 15.50
CA THR A 182 -11.80 10.44 15.60
C THR A 182 -11.31 10.92 14.22
N ILE A 183 -11.21 10.03 13.23
CA ILE A 183 -10.82 10.44 11.88
C ILE A 183 -11.87 11.35 11.26
N ASN A 184 -13.16 11.03 11.41
CA ASN A 184 -14.24 11.85 10.88
C ASN A 184 -14.24 13.24 11.51
N GLU A 185 -13.99 13.37 12.81
CA GLU A 185 -13.83 14.67 13.49
C GLU A 185 -12.68 15.48 12.88
N ILE A 186 -11.53 14.86 12.59
CA ILE A 186 -10.39 15.55 11.96
C ILE A 186 -10.78 16.03 10.56
N ILE A 187 -11.48 15.19 9.78
CA ILE A 187 -11.91 15.55 8.42
C ILE A 187 -12.91 16.69 8.44
N CYS A 188 -13.88 16.66 9.35
CA CYS A 188 -14.89 17.71 9.46
C CYS A 188 -14.34 19.07 9.93
N ASN A 189 -13.18 19.08 10.58
CA ASN A 189 -12.56 20.30 11.08
C ASN A 189 -11.76 21.09 10.02
N ASP A 190 -11.42 20.47 8.87
CA ASP A 190 -10.72 21.13 7.75
C ASP A 190 -11.15 20.49 6.43
N ASP A 191 -11.80 21.25 5.55
CA ASP A 191 -12.28 20.80 4.24
C ASP A 191 -11.18 20.24 3.36
N LYS A 192 -9.92 20.66 3.56
CA LYS A 192 -8.76 20.07 2.86
C LYS A 192 -8.55 18.58 3.18
N ASN A 193 -9.12 18.10 4.27
CA ASN A 193 -9.05 16.69 4.67
C ASN A 193 -10.14 15.83 4.00
N GLU A 194 -11.06 16.40 3.24
CA GLU A 194 -12.12 15.64 2.54
C GLU A 194 -11.59 14.58 1.58
N ILE A 195 -10.42 14.81 0.99
CA ILE A 195 -9.72 13.84 0.13
C ILE A 195 -9.46 12.50 0.84
N TRP A 196 -9.50 12.46 2.18
CA TRP A 196 -9.30 11.24 2.98
C TRP A 196 -10.58 10.44 3.19
N LYS A 197 -11.76 11.00 2.91
CA LYS A 197 -13.06 10.31 3.09
C LYS A 197 -13.10 8.94 2.42
N PRO A 198 -12.70 8.76 1.14
CA PRO A 198 -12.73 7.45 0.49
C PRO A 198 -11.85 6.41 1.19
N TYR A 199 -10.68 6.83 1.71
CA TYR A 199 -9.77 5.96 2.45
C TYR A 199 -10.40 5.46 3.75
N VAL A 200 -11.05 6.36 4.49
CA VAL A 200 -11.70 6.04 5.77
C VAL A 200 -12.89 5.11 5.54
N ILE A 201 -13.72 5.41 4.54
CA ILE A 201 -14.87 4.59 4.18
C ILE A 201 -14.42 3.19 3.73
N ARG A 202 -13.36 3.08 2.92
CA ARG A 202 -12.74 1.80 2.57
C ARG A 202 -12.33 1.02 3.82
N HIS A 203 -11.68 1.65 4.79
CA HIS A 203 -11.26 0.99 6.04
C HIS A 203 -12.46 0.55 6.88
N LYS A 204 -13.53 1.33 6.92
CA LYS A 204 -14.78 0.93 7.57
C LYS A 204 -15.36 -0.32 6.91
N ALA A 205 -15.36 -0.40 5.58
CA ALA A 205 -15.82 -1.60 4.87
C ALA A 205 -14.95 -2.82 5.18
N ILE A 206 -13.62 -2.66 5.28
CA ILE A 206 -12.72 -3.74 5.69
C ILE A 206 -13.09 -4.25 7.10
N TYR A 207 -13.38 -3.37 8.03
CA TYR A 207 -13.88 -3.72 9.36
C TYR A 207 -15.22 -4.49 9.28
N GLU A 208 -16.15 -4.01 8.45
CA GLU A 208 -17.47 -4.63 8.30
C GLU A 208 -17.37 -6.09 7.82
N TYR A 209 -16.58 -6.39 6.78
CA TYR A 209 -16.50 -7.78 6.30
C TYR A 209 -15.50 -8.65 7.07
N LYS A 210 -14.39 -8.11 7.60
CA LYS A 210 -13.38 -8.91 8.31
C LYS A 210 -13.75 -9.17 9.77
N ILE A 211 -14.29 -8.18 10.46
CA ILE A 211 -14.56 -8.25 11.90
C ILE A 211 -16.03 -8.51 12.17
N CYS A 212 -16.94 -7.69 11.59
CA CYS A 212 -18.38 -7.84 11.78
C CYS A 212 -18.96 -9.02 10.99
N LYS A 213 -18.24 -9.53 9.98
CA LYS A 213 -18.69 -10.60 9.08
C LYS A 213 -19.96 -10.22 8.28
N ASP A 214 -20.09 -8.93 7.97
CA ASP A 214 -21.17 -8.37 7.18
C ASP A 214 -20.67 -7.92 5.79
N PRO A 215 -20.61 -8.82 4.80
CA PRO A 215 -20.18 -8.48 3.45
C PRO A 215 -21.19 -7.61 2.70
N TYR A 216 -22.48 -7.63 3.06
CA TYR A 216 -23.50 -6.80 2.41
C TYR A 216 -23.33 -5.34 2.76
N MET A 217 -23.10 -5.05 4.05
CA MET A 217 -22.80 -3.71 4.51
C MET A 217 -21.48 -3.22 3.90
N ALA A 218 -20.46 -4.07 3.88
CA ALA A 218 -19.15 -3.74 3.30
C ALA A 218 -19.23 -3.39 1.80
N GLU A 219 -20.02 -4.14 1.00
CA GLU A 219 -20.25 -3.80 -0.41
C GLU A 219 -20.88 -2.41 -0.55
N LYS A 220 -21.95 -2.14 0.22
CA LYS A 220 -22.60 -0.84 0.22
C LYS A 220 -21.63 0.28 0.55
N THR A 221 -20.86 0.11 1.61
CA THR A 221 -19.87 1.09 2.09
C THR A 221 -18.76 1.31 1.04
N LEU A 222 -18.27 0.27 0.35
CA LEU A 222 -17.27 0.40 -0.72
C LEU A 222 -17.81 1.15 -1.94
N ARG A 223 -19.08 0.94 -2.29
CA ARG A 223 -19.73 1.68 -3.38
C ARG A 223 -19.93 3.16 -3.03
N GLU A 224 -20.22 3.48 -1.78
CA GLU A 224 -20.22 4.86 -1.28
C GLU A 224 -18.83 5.50 -1.45
N ALA A 225 -17.76 4.79 -1.13
CA ALA A 225 -16.39 5.27 -1.32
C ALA A 225 -16.07 5.57 -2.80
N ILE A 226 -16.52 4.71 -3.73
CA ILE A 226 -16.33 4.95 -5.18
C ILE A 226 -17.03 6.22 -5.64
N ASN A 227 -18.24 6.46 -5.16
CA ASN A 227 -19.03 7.63 -5.55
C ASN A 227 -18.42 8.97 -5.06
N LEU A 228 -17.55 8.92 -4.07
CA LEU A 228 -16.82 10.07 -3.55
C LEU A 228 -15.48 10.30 -4.25
N LEU A 229 -15.07 9.38 -5.15
CA LEU A 229 -13.80 9.52 -5.84
C LEU A 229 -13.88 10.58 -6.93
N GLU A 230 -13.10 11.62 -6.77
CA GLU A 230 -12.77 12.52 -7.86
C GLU A 230 -11.74 11.86 -8.79
N VAL A 231 -11.63 12.38 -10.02
CA VAL A 231 -10.78 11.83 -11.09
C VAL A 231 -9.29 11.67 -10.69
N THR A 232 -8.86 12.37 -9.63
CA THR A 232 -7.44 12.48 -9.23
C THR A 232 -6.93 11.33 -8.37
N SER A 233 -7.79 10.45 -7.86
CA SER A 233 -7.39 9.42 -6.87
C SER A 233 -7.39 8.01 -7.44
N LEU A 234 -6.63 7.77 -8.52
CA LEU A 234 -6.61 6.48 -9.20
C LEU A 234 -6.22 5.32 -8.27
N ARG A 235 -5.20 5.48 -7.43
CA ARG A 235 -4.74 4.40 -6.55
C ARG A 235 -5.83 3.92 -5.59
N ILE A 236 -6.50 4.83 -4.89
CA ILE A 236 -7.55 4.44 -3.93
C ILE A 236 -8.72 3.73 -4.61
N LYS A 237 -9.03 4.09 -5.86
CA LYS A 237 -10.05 3.41 -6.66
C LYS A 237 -9.73 1.92 -6.80
N TYR A 238 -8.50 1.57 -7.17
CA TYR A 238 -8.11 0.18 -7.38
C TYR A 238 -7.90 -0.59 -6.07
N ASP A 239 -7.50 0.09 -4.99
CA ASP A 239 -7.55 -0.47 -3.66
C ASP A 239 -8.99 -0.83 -3.25
N ILE A 240 -9.99 0.01 -3.59
CA ILE A 240 -11.41 -0.26 -3.34
C ILE A 240 -11.89 -1.43 -4.21
N TYR A 241 -11.45 -1.51 -5.47
CA TYR A 241 -11.78 -2.64 -6.34
C TYR A 241 -11.24 -3.96 -5.79
N PHE A 242 -10.02 -3.96 -5.28
CA PHE A 242 -9.47 -5.13 -4.59
C PHE A 242 -10.35 -5.55 -3.39
N GLU A 243 -10.79 -4.62 -2.56
CA GLU A 243 -11.67 -4.94 -1.42
C GLU A 243 -13.06 -5.43 -1.88
N LEU A 244 -13.63 -4.86 -2.96
CA LEU A 244 -14.88 -5.38 -3.54
C LEU A 244 -14.70 -6.81 -4.04
N ALA A 245 -13.58 -7.12 -4.69
CA ALA A 245 -13.26 -8.47 -5.11
C ALA A 245 -13.20 -9.43 -3.92
N GLU A 246 -12.57 -9.02 -2.81
CA GLU A 246 -12.51 -9.79 -1.56
C GLU A 246 -13.92 -10.02 -0.97
N VAL A 247 -14.74 -8.98 -0.94
CA VAL A 247 -16.15 -9.08 -0.46
C VAL A 247 -16.91 -10.10 -1.29
N TYR A 248 -16.88 -10.02 -2.63
CA TYR A 248 -17.57 -10.98 -3.50
C TYR A 248 -17.00 -12.39 -3.40
N ARG A 249 -15.71 -12.55 -3.17
CA ARG A 249 -15.08 -13.87 -2.93
C ARG A 249 -15.58 -14.52 -1.65
N ILE A 250 -15.90 -13.72 -0.62
CA ILE A 250 -16.40 -14.20 0.68
C ILE A 250 -17.88 -14.57 0.62
N TYR A 251 -18.69 -13.89 -0.21
CA TYR A 251 -20.10 -14.22 -0.39
C TYR A 251 -20.29 -15.68 -0.77
N ASP A 252 -21.26 -16.37 -0.16
CA ASP A 252 -21.52 -17.77 -0.45
C ASP A 252 -22.34 -17.98 -1.75
N ASN A 253 -21.87 -18.93 -2.56
CA ASN A 253 -22.61 -19.78 -3.51
C ASN A 253 -23.41 -19.13 -4.65
N LYS A 254 -23.05 -17.95 -5.19
CA LYS A 254 -23.66 -17.42 -6.41
C LYS A 254 -22.61 -17.29 -7.52
N LEU A 255 -22.83 -17.99 -8.66
CA LEU A 255 -21.99 -17.90 -9.88
C LEU A 255 -21.70 -16.44 -10.29
N ASN A 256 -22.69 -15.56 -10.17
CA ASN A 256 -22.55 -14.13 -10.45
C ASN A 256 -21.50 -13.43 -9.56
N ASN A 257 -21.14 -14.00 -8.41
CA ASN A 257 -20.12 -13.45 -7.53
C ASN A 257 -18.70 -13.83 -7.97
N TYR A 258 -18.52 -14.97 -8.63
CA TYR A 258 -17.23 -15.33 -9.25
C TYR A 258 -16.84 -14.31 -10.31
N GLU A 259 -17.72 -14.03 -11.28
CA GLU A 259 -17.44 -13.09 -12.37
C GLU A 259 -17.17 -11.68 -11.86
N LYS A 260 -17.97 -11.20 -10.91
CA LYS A 260 -17.76 -9.89 -10.29
C LYS A 260 -16.43 -9.80 -9.55
N SER A 261 -16.11 -10.83 -8.74
CA SER A 261 -14.85 -10.88 -8.00
C SER A 261 -13.66 -10.90 -8.97
N LEU A 262 -13.73 -11.75 -10.01
CA LEU A 262 -12.68 -11.85 -11.02
C LEU A 262 -12.48 -10.51 -11.75
N ALA A 263 -13.56 -9.85 -12.16
CA ALA A 263 -13.49 -8.56 -12.84
C ALA A 263 -12.77 -7.51 -11.99
N PHE A 264 -13.16 -7.36 -10.71
CA PHE A 264 -12.53 -6.38 -9.82
C PHE A 264 -11.06 -6.69 -9.51
N TYR A 265 -10.70 -7.98 -9.29
CA TYR A 265 -9.29 -8.35 -9.14
C TYR A 265 -8.48 -8.04 -10.41
N SER A 266 -9.04 -8.35 -11.59
CA SER A 266 -8.36 -8.10 -12.86
C SER A 266 -8.11 -6.62 -13.11
N GLU A 267 -9.08 -5.77 -12.79
CA GLU A 267 -8.92 -4.30 -12.86
C GLU A 267 -7.82 -3.81 -11.91
N ALA A 268 -7.80 -4.30 -10.67
CA ALA A 268 -6.78 -3.93 -9.68
C ALA A 268 -5.39 -4.44 -10.12
N GLU A 269 -5.29 -5.66 -10.66
CA GLU A 269 -4.04 -6.24 -11.17
C GLU A 269 -3.50 -5.43 -12.36
N GLN A 270 -4.35 -5.09 -13.34
CA GLN A 270 -3.94 -4.32 -14.51
C GLN A 270 -3.42 -2.93 -14.14
N PHE A 271 -4.06 -2.27 -13.19
CA PHE A 271 -3.56 -1.01 -12.66
C PHE A 271 -2.21 -1.20 -11.98
N ALA A 272 -2.11 -2.16 -11.07
CA ALA A 272 -0.90 -2.45 -10.32
C ALA A 272 0.30 -2.73 -11.25
N LYS A 273 0.09 -3.49 -12.34
CA LYS A 273 1.10 -3.72 -13.39
C LYS A 273 1.55 -2.42 -14.05
N ARG A 274 0.62 -1.52 -14.38
CA ARG A 274 0.97 -0.24 -15.04
C ARG A 274 1.80 0.68 -14.16
N VAL A 275 1.55 0.68 -12.85
CA VAL A 275 2.26 1.53 -11.87
C VAL A 275 3.38 0.79 -11.12
N HIS A 276 3.63 -0.48 -11.46
CA HIS A 276 4.61 -1.36 -10.81
C HIS A 276 4.42 -1.49 -9.29
N ASP A 277 3.15 -1.52 -8.85
CA ASP A 277 2.79 -1.86 -7.48
C ASP A 277 2.75 -3.37 -7.31
N TYR A 278 3.92 -3.99 -7.09
CA TYR A 278 4.05 -5.45 -6.94
C TYR A 278 3.23 -6.01 -5.77
N ASN A 279 3.00 -5.21 -4.72
CA ASN A 279 2.19 -5.65 -3.59
C ASN A 279 0.71 -5.78 -3.98
N LEU A 280 0.12 -4.78 -4.62
CA LEU A 280 -1.27 -4.85 -5.11
C LEU A 280 -1.40 -5.90 -6.22
N GLN A 281 -0.41 -6.00 -7.12
CA GLN A 281 -0.39 -7.00 -8.19
C GLN A 281 -0.43 -8.42 -7.62
N SER A 282 0.51 -8.77 -6.73
CA SER A 282 0.57 -10.10 -6.13
C SER A 282 -0.66 -10.41 -5.27
N ASN A 283 -1.18 -9.44 -4.52
CA ASN A 283 -2.43 -9.61 -3.76
C ASN A 283 -3.61 -9.94 -4.68
N SER A 284 -3.75 -9.23 -5.81
CA SER A 284 -4.84 -9.45 -6.77
C SER A 284 -4.72 -10.83 -7.42
N GLN A 285 -3.52 -11.23 -7.84
CA GLN A 285 -3.24 -12.54 -8.43
C GLN A 285 -3.50 -13.68 -7.44
N LEU A 286 -3.07 -13.53 -6.19
CA LEU A 286 -3.36 -14.50 -5.13
C LEU A 286 -4.86 -14.58 -4.82
N GLY A 287 -5.56 -13.44 -4.86
CA GLY A 287 -7.00 -13.37 -4.73
C GLY A 287 -7.73 -14.15 -5.84
N ILE A 288 -7.29 -14.00 -7.10
CA ILE A 288 -7.80 -14.77 -8.25
C ILE A 288 -7.56 -16.27 -8.06
N MET A 289 -6.37 -16.66 -7.60
CA MET A 289 -6.07 -18.08 -7.34
C MET A 289 -6.94 -18.67 -6.24
N LEU A 290 -7.17 -17.94 -5.15
CA LEU A 290 -8.07 -18.36 -4.08
C LEU A 290 -9.52 -18.44 -4.56
N LEU A 291 -9.95 -17.52 -5.43
CA LEU A 291 -11.25 -17.56 -6.07
C LEU A 291 -11.40 -18.81 -6.93
N ASN A 292 -10.40 -19.11 -7.77
CA ASN A 292 -10.36 -20.30 -8.61
C ASN A 292 -10.39 -21.59 -7.77
N LEU A 293 -9.60 -21.66 -6.70
CA LEU A 293 -9.64 -22.79 -5.75
C LEU A 293 -11.03 -22.98 -5.14
N LYS A 294 -11.71 -21.90 -4.77
CA LYS A 294 -13.06 -21.97 -4.18
C LYS A 294 -14.08 -22.55 -5.14
N TYR A 295 -13.97 -22.26 -6.43
CA TYR A 295 -14.93 -22.70 -7.46
C TYR A 295 -14.46 -23.91 -8.28
N GLY A 296 -13.28 -24.48 -7.96
CA GLY A 296 -12.73 -25.67 -8.64
C GLY A 296 -12.18 -25.39 -10.03
N TYR A 297 -11.82 -24.15 -10.34
CA TYR A 297 -11.17 -23.79 -11.59
C TYR A 297 -9.65 -24.02 -11.53
N GLU A 298 -9.07 -24.14 -12.71
CA GLU A 298 -7.61 -24.35 -12.88
C GLU A 298 -6.80 -23.14 -12.38
N ILE A 299 -5.65 -23.43 -11.80
CA ILE A 299 -4.72 -22.41 -11.26
C ILE A 299 -3.49 -22.35 -12.17
N ASN A 300 -3.11 -21.13 -12.51
CA ASN A 300 -1.88 -20.89 -13.25
C ASN A 300 -0.65 -21.09 -12.35
N ILE A 301 -0.01 -22.26 -12.50
CA ILE A 301 1.17 -22.67 -11.72
C ILE A 301 2.39 -21.78 -12.02
N GLU A 302 2.59 -21.36 -13.27
CA GLU A 302 3.70 -20.49 -13.65
C GLU A 302 3.56 -19.11 -13.01
N MET A 303 2.35 -18.56 -12.99
CA MET A 303 2.07 -17.32 -12.28
C MET A 303 2.35 -17.47 -10.76
N LEU A 304 1.97 -18.59 -10.15
CA LEU A 304 2.24 -18.86 -8.73
C LEU A 304 3.74 -18.92 -8.43
N ARG A 305 4.53 -19.56 -9.31
CA ARG A 305 6.00 -19.59 -9.20
C ARG A 305 6.60 -18.19 -9.29
N THR A 306 6.14 -17.40 -10.26
CA THR A 306 6.58 -16.01 -10.41
C THR A 306 6.28 -15.19 -9.16
N ILE A 307 5.06 -15.27 -8.61
CA ILE A 307 4.70 -14.59 -7.37
C ILE A 307 5.60 -14.99 -6.21
N ILE A 308 5.89 -16.29 -6.04
CA ILE A 308 6.78 -16.78 -4.97
C ILE A 308 8.18 -16.15 -5.09
N ILE A 309 8.75 -16.11 -6.29
CA ILE A 309 10.08 -15.54 -6.54
C ILE A 309 10.09 -14.02 -6.29
N GLU A 310 9.15 -13.30 -6.88
CA GLU A 310 9.08 -11.84 -6.77
C GLU A 310 8.82 -11.38 -5.33
N THR A 311 7.86 -12.02 -4.65
CA THR A 311 7.52 -11.66 -3.27
C THR A 311 8.63 -12.00 -2.28
N HIS A 312 9.40 -13.08 -2.54
CA HIS A 312 10.58 -13.38 -1.78
C HIS A 312 11.67 -12.34 -1.97
N ASN A 313 11.98 -11.98 -3.22
CA ASN A 313 13.02 -11.01 -3.56
C ASN A 313 12.72 -9.60 -3.01
N LEU A 314 11.43 -9.22 -2.96
CA LEU A 314 10.97 -7.94 -2.44
C LEU A 314 10.68 -7.97 -0.92
N ASN A 315 10.92 -9.10 -0.24
CA ASN A 315 10.59 -9.31 1.18
C ASN A 315 9.11 -9.02 1.52
N LEU A 316 8.21 -9.31 0.59
CA LEU A 316 6.77 -9.23 0.80
C LEU A 316 6.28 -10.47 1.58
N ASN A 317 6.71 -10.60 2.84
CA ASN A 317 6.54 -11.83 3.63
C ASN A 317 5.09 -12.30 3.72
N ILE A 318 4.12 -11.38 3.78
CA ILE A 318 2.70 -11.75 3.82
C ILE A 318 2.30 -12.45 2.52
N ASN A 319 2.60 -11.84 1.37
CA ASN A 319 2.24 -12.36 0.05
C ASN A 319 3.01 -13.64 -0.27
N TYR A 320 4.30 -13.69 0.07
CA TYR A 320 5.12 -14.87 -0.05
C TYR A 320 4.51 -16.07 0.70
N ASN A 321 4.19 -15.87 1.97
CA ASN A 321 3.60 -16.93 2.80
C ASN A 321 2.21 -17.35 2.29
N TYR A 322 1.45 -16.42 1.71
CA TYR A 322 0.18 -16.74 1.05
C TYR A 322 0.39 -17.60 -0.19
N ALA A 323 1.36 -17.26 -1.03
CA ALA A 323 1.69 -18.02 -2.23
C ALA A 323 2.19 -19.44 -1.88
N ILE A 324 3.04 -19.60 -0.87
CA ILE A 324 3.48 -20.90 -0.37
C ILE A 324 2.30 -21.73 0.16
N TYR A 325 1.35 -21.10 0.87
CA TYR A 325 0.15 -21.78 1.33
C TYR A 325 -0.69 -22.32 0.16
N ILE A 326 -0.94 -21.51 -0.87
CA ILE A 326 -1.65 -21.94 -2.08
C ILE A 326 -0.92 -23.10 -2.76
N LYS A 327 0.42 -22.99 -2.89
CA LYS A 327 1.26 -24.08 -3.42
C LYS A 327 1.05 -25.39 -2.67
N CYS A 328 1.08 -25.36 -1.33
CA CYS A 328 0.87 -26.56 -0.51
C CYS A 328 -0.53 -27.16 -0.72
N ILE A 329 -1.58 -26.34 -0.86
CA ILE A 329 -2.93 -26.82 -1.14
C ILE A 329 -2.98 -27.53 -2.50
N ILE A 330 -2.44 -26.93 -3.55
CA ILE A 330 -2.45 -27.47 -4.91
C ILE A 330 -1.65 -28.78 -4.99
N ALA A 331 -0.49 -28.82 -4.37
CA ALA A 331 0.38 -30.00 -4.35
C ALA A 331 -0.09 -31.09 -3.37
N ASN A 332 -1.15 -30.84 -2.60
CA ASN A 332 -1.60 -31.69 -1.49
C ASN A 332 -0.46 -32.01 -0.49
N GLU A 333 0.40 -31.04 -0.27
CA GLU A 333 1.53 -31.11 0.66
C GLU A 333 1.11 -30.64 2.05
N ALA A 334 1.82 -31.10 3.08
CA ALA A 334 1.63 -30.60 4.43
C ALA A 334 2.10 -29.14 4.52
N ILE A 335 1.31 -28.29 5.17
CA ILE A 335 1.69 -26.89 5.41
C ILE A 335 2.91 -26.86 6.32
N PRO A 336 4.02 -26.20 5.92
CA PRO A 336 5.23 -26.08 6.74
C PRO A 336 4.92 -25.55 8.15
N ARG A 337 5.60 -26.10 9.16
CA ARG A 337 5.38 -25.72 10.56
C ARG A 337 5.62 -24.22 10.79
N GLU A 338 6.66 -23.67 10.16
CA GLU A 338 7.02 -22.26 10.21
C GLU A 338 5.89 -21.38 9.66
N LEU A 339 5.27 -21.77 8.55
CA LEU A 339 4.15 -21.10 7.95
C LEU A 339 2.91 -21.17 8.86
N SER A 340 2.66 -22.33 9.46
CA SER A 340 1.58 -22.51 10.42
C SER A 340 1.76 -21.65 11.68
N LEU A 341 3.00 -21.52 12.17
CA LEU A 341 3.36 -20.63 13.28
C LEU A 341 3.25 -19.18 12.90
N TYR A 342 3.68 -18.81 11.70
CA TYR A 342 3.53 -17.46 11.17
C TYR A 342 2.04 -17.05 11.16
N TRP A 343 1.15 -17.86 10.60
CA TRP A 343 -0.27 -17.58 10.57
C TRP A 343 -0.92 -17.52 11.95
N LYS A 344 -0.49 -18.35 12.89
CA LYS A 344 -0.93 -18.26 14.28
C LYS A 344 -0.49 -16.96 14.95
N LYS A 345 0.77 -16.56 14.75
CA LYS A 345 1.31 -15.28 15.25
C LYS A 345 0.54 -14.10 14.68
N MET A 346 0.17 -14.17 13.41
CA MET A 346 -0.58 -13.13 12.70
C MET A 346 -2.09 -13.22 12.92
N GLN A 347 -2.58 -14.21 13.68
CA GLN A 347 -4.00 -14.51 13.93
C GLN A 347 -4.84 -14.62 12.63
N TYR A 348 -4.25 -15.11 11.55
CA TYR A 348 -4.87 -15.23 10.23
C TYR A 348 -5.75 -16.48 10.17
N SER A 349 -7.02 -16.38 10.57
CA SER A 349 -7.93 -17.53 10.66
C SER A 349 -8.59 -17.93 9.34
N ASP A 350 -8.61 -17.05 8.32
CA ASP A 350 -9.28 -17.37 7.04
C ASP A 350 -8.60 -18.48 6.26
N LEU A 351 -7.28 -18.61 6.39
CA LEU A 351 -6.54 -19.67 5.75
C LEU A 351 -6.65 -21.01 6.49
N LEU A 352 -6.85 -20.99 7.80
CA LEU A 352 -7.05 -22.21 8.59
C LEU A 352 -8.39 -22.91 8.26
N LEU A 353 -9.39 -22.18 7.73
CA LEU A 353 -10.67 -22.75 7.32
C LEU A 353 -10.54 -23.67 6.09
N TYR A 354 -9.61 -23.39 5.19
CA TYR A 354 -9.35 -24.25 4.04
C TYR A 354 -8.63 -25.54 4.43
N SER A 355 -7.77 -25.55 5.46
CA SER A 355 -7.05 -26.73 5.92
C SER A 355 -7.93 -27.71 6.67
N SER A 356 -9.03 -27.28 7.30
CA SER A 356 -9.94 -28.17 8.04
C SER A 356 -11.02 -28.81 7.15
N LYS A 357 -11.41 -28.18 6.04
CA LYS A 357 -12.38 -28.73 5.08
C LYS A 357 -11.76 -29.75 4.11
N SER A 358 -10.43 -29.72 3.89
CA SER A 358 -9.76 -30.60 2.92
C SER A 358 -9.69 -32.07 3.34
N LYS A 359 -10.09 -32.43 4.56
CA LYS A 359 -10.14 -33.83 5.00
C LYS A 359 -11.41 -34.59 4.62
N SER A 360 -12.45 -33.93 4.13
CA SER A 360 -13.74 -34.58 3.89
C SER A 360 -14.31 -34.49 2.48
N GLU A 361 -13.80 -33.65 1.60
CA GLU A 361 -14.30 -33.54 0.23
C GLU A 361 -13.16 -33.60 -0.78
N LYS A 362 -13.11 -34.71 -1.53
CA LYS A 362 -12.23 -34.96 -2.66
C LYS A 362 -12.36 -33.84 -3.70
N TYR A 363 -11.42 -32.89 -3.70
CA TYR A 363 -11.16 -32.14 -4.91
C TYR A 363 -10.52 -33.08 -5.93
N ASN A 364 -11.30 -33.56 -6.91
CA ASN A 364 -10.79 -34.21 -8.10
C ASN A 364 -10.06 -33.16 -8.97
N LEU A 365 -8.93 -32.68 -8.50
CA LEU A 365 -7.99 -31.93 -9.32
C LEU A 365 -7.27 -32.93 -10.21
N LYS A 366 -7.76 -33.10 -11.45
CA LYS A 366 -6.94 -33.70 -12.51
C LYS A 366 -5.77 -32.76 -12.77
N LEU A 367 -4.66 -33.05 -12.12
CA LEU A 367 -3.37 -32.50 -12.48
C LEU A 367 -2.99 -33.10 -13.85
N THR A 368 -3.23 -32.36 -14.91
CA THR A 368 -2.57 -32.61 -16.17
C THR A 368 -1.12 -32.11 -16.00
N VAL A 369 -0.25 -33.02 -15.59
CA VAL A 369 1.19 -32.83 -15.65
C VAL A 369 1.58 -32.88 -17.11
N MET A 370 1.93 -31.76 -17.73
CA MET A 370 2.77 -31.68 -18.89
C MET A 370 4.14 -31.12 -18.50
#